data_ef54c81fd5ce103e574db02d7f47c7b2
#
_entry.id   ef54c81fd5ce103e574db02d7f47c7b2
#
_cell.length_a   1.000
_cell.length_b   1.000
_cell.length_c   1.000
_cell.angle_alpha   90.00
_cell.angle_beta   90.00
_cell.angle_gamma   90.00
#
_symmetry.space_group_name_H-M   'P 1'
#
loop_
_entity.id
_entity.type
_entity.pdbx_description
1 polymer ?
#
loop_
_entity_poly.entity_id
_entity_poly.type
_entity_poly.pdbx_seq_one_letter_code
_entity_poly.pdbx_strand_id
1 'polypeptide(L)'
;AVAKRYAAEIGKPYESLRLIVVHMGGGVSVGAHENGRVIDVFNALDGDGAFSPERAGGVPSGALIKMCFSGKYSEKEVYSKIVGKGGFNAYLGTNDMREVTKMANEGNAEAAEAKQAFLLQVAKDIGSMACVLNGKVDQIIVTGGIAYGADVVAALKERAGWIAPFTVYPGEDELGALVQG
;
A
#
# COMPACT_ATOMS: atom_id res chain seq x y z
N ALA A 1 15.35 3.09 -2.62
CA ALA A 1 15.95 2.02 -3.42
C ALA A 1 15.27 1.86 -4.78
N VAL A 2 14.01 1.37 -4.90
CA VAL A 2 13.36 1.04 -6.19
C VAL A 2 13.22 2.23 -7.17
N ALA A 3 13.02 3.45 -6.67
CA ALA A 3 12.97 4.65 -7.51
C ALA A 3 14.34 4.95 -8.18
N LYS A 4 15.43 4.81 -7.44
CA LYS A 4 16.79 4.97 -7.97
C LYS A 4 17.13 3.84 -8.96
N ARG A 5 16.70 2.60 -8.66
CA ARG A 5 16.85 1.46 -9.57
C ARG A 5 16.15 1.73 -10.89
N TYR A 6 14.87 2.12 -10.86
CA TYR A 6 14.12 2.45 -12.08
C TYR A 6 14.80 3.56 -12.90
N ALA A 7 15.24 4.65 -12.23
CA ALA A 7 15.95 5.74 -12.89
C ALA A 7 17.23 5.26 -13.62
N ALA A 8 18.01 4.42 -12.97
CA ALA A 8 19.22 3.82 -13.56
C ALA A 8 18.89 2.91 -14.76
N GLU A 9 17.84 2.10 -14.67
CA GLU A 9 17.43 1.18 -15.76
C GLU A 9 16.98 1.94 -17.01
N ILE A 10 16.36 3.13 -16.86
CA ILE A 10 15.94 3.97 -18.00
C ILE A 10 16.98 5.02 -18.40
N GLY A 11 18.14 5.06 -17.74
CA GLY A 11 19.23 5.99 -18.03
C GLY A 11 18.90 7.46 -17.77
N LYS A 12 18.04 7.76 -16.77
CA LYS A 12 17.67 9.13 -16.37
C LYS A 12 18.08 9.42 -14.93
N PRO A 13 18.45 10.67 -14.62
CA PRO A 13 18.64 11.08 -13.22
C PRO A 13 17.35 10.91 -12.42
N TYR A 14 17.43 10.36 -11.20
CA TYR A 14 16.27 10.21 -10.31
C TYR A 14 15.63 11.56 -10.01
N GLU A 15 16.42 12.61 -9.90
CA GLU A 15 16.00 13.99 -9.65
C GLU A 15 15.13 14.58 -10.76
N SER A 16 15.20 14.01 -11.97
CA SER A 16 14.41 14.46 -13.13
C SER A 16 13.04 13.79 -13.23
N LEU A 17 12.75 12.83 -12.35
CA LEU A 17 11.55 11.99 -12.44
C LEU A 17 10.53 12.35 -11.36
N ARG A 18 9.25 12.21 -11.74
CA ARG A 18 8.10 12.22 -10.83
C ARG A 18 7.52 10.83 -10.76
N LEU A 19 7.65 10.19 -9.61
CA LEU A 19 7.31 8.79 -9.45
C LEU A 19 6.29 8.63 -8.31
N ILE A 20 5.40 7.66 -8.47
CA ILE A 20 4.62 7.14 -7.36
C ILE A 20 5.18 5.75 -7.05
N VAL A 21 5.59 5.52 -5.81
CA VAL A 21 6.11 4.22 -5.36
C VAL A 21 5.10 3.61 -4.40
N VAL A 22 4.64 2.41 -4.74
CA VAL A 22 3.67 1.61 -3.98
C VAL A 22 4.39 0.38 -3.44
N HIS A 23 4.63 0.34 -2.15
CA HIS A 23 5.15 -0.85 -1.48
C HIS A 23 4.01 -1.60 -0.79
N MET A 24 3.83 -2.88 -1.13
CA MET A 24 2.76 -3.73 -0.58
C MET A 24 3.34 -4.99 0.06
N GLY A 25 3.43 -4.97 1.38
CA GLY A 25 3.84 -6.07 2.25
C GLY A 25 2.82 -6.31 3.36
N GLY A 26 3.24 -6.62 4.57
CA GLY A 26 2.37 -6.67 5.76
C GLY A 26 1.70 -5.33 6.07
N GLY A 27 2.38 -4.21 5.72
CA GLY A 27 1.83 -2.86 5.58
C GLY A 27 1.83 -2.42 4.12
N VAL A 28 1.12 -1.33 3.81
CA VAL A 28 1.14 -0.67 2.50
C VAL A 28 1.55 0.78 2.66
N SER A 29 2.54 1.21 1.89
CA SER A 29 2.91 2.62 1.80
C SER A 29 2.88 3.08 0.34
N VAL A 30 2.40 4.30 0.13
CA VAL A 30 2.34 4.94 -1.19
C VAL A 30 2.98 6.31 -1.09
N GLY A 31 4.06 6.53 -1.83
CA GLY A 31 4.85 7.77 -1.75
C GLY A 31 4.96 8.48 -3.09
N ALA A 32 4.87 9.80 -3.05
CA ALA A 32 5.14 10.70 -4.17
C ALA A 32 6.61 11.16 -4.14
N HIS A 33 7.30 10.99 -5.26
CA HIS A 33 8.71 11.34 -5.42
C HIS A 33 8.86 12.44 -6.46
N GLU A 34 9.55 13.50 -6.10
CA GLU A 34 9.89 14.60 -6.99
C GLU A 34 11.24 15.22 -6.59
N ASN A 35 12.02 15.66 -7.57
CA ASN A 35 13.34 16.28 -7.33
C ASN A 35 14.28 15.41 -6.46
N GLY A 36 14.32 14.10 -6.71
CA GLY A 36 15.20 13.16 -6.03
C GLY A 36 14.83 12.81 -4.58
N ARG A 37 13.63 13.15 -4.13
CA ARG A 37 13.17 12.89 -2.74
C ARG A 37 11.70 12.51 -2.67
N VAL A 38 11.32 11.87 -1.58
CA VAL A 38 9.91 11.66 -1.22
C VAL A 38 9.37 12.98 -0.69
N ILE A 39 8.31 13.49 -1.31
CA ILE A 39 7.69 14.77 -0.93
C ILE A 39 6.40 14.57 -0.13
N ASP A 40 5.77 13.41 -0.28
CA ASP A 40 4.62 12.99 0.51
C ASP A 40 4.53 11.47 0.55
N VAL A 41 3.93 10.91 1.60
CA VAL A 41 3.77 9.46 1.75
C VAL A 41 2.59 9.11 2.67
N PHE A 42 1.75 8.17 2.25
CA PHE A 42 0.92 7.41 3.18
C PHE A 42 1.80 6.36 3.86
N ASN A 43 1.96 6.53 5.18
CA ASN A 43 2.79 5.65 5.98
C ASN A 43 1.97 4.47 6.51
N ALA A 44 2.38 3.26 6.20
CA ALA A 44 1.69 2.03 6.59
C ALA A 44 1.57 1.81 8.11
N LEU A 45 2.23 2.60 8.97
CA LEU A 45 2.46 2.19 10.36
C LEU A 45 1.29 2.47 11.29
N ASP A 46 0.86 3.72 11.42
CA ASP A 46 0.00 4.16 12.53
C ASP A 46 -1.43 4.57 12.09
N GLY A 47 -2.04 3.82 11.18
CA GLY A 47 -3.42 4.05 10.77
C GLY A 47 -3.56 5.12 9.70
N ASP A 48 -2.61 5.18 8.78
CA ASP A 48 -2.60 6.05 7.62
C ASP A 48 -2.74 5.25 6.32
N GLY A 49 -3.38 5.83 5.30
CA GLY A 49 -3.56 5.21 3.98
C GLY A 49 -4.48 3.98 3.97
N ALA A 50 -4.27 3.11 2.99
CA ALA A 50 -5.04 1.88 2.81
C ALA A 50 -4.84 0.90 3.97
N PHE A 51 -5.88 0.15 4.32
CA PHE A 51 -5.65 -1.03 5.17
C PHE A 51 -4.80 -2.07 4.42
N SER A 52 -4.18 -2.97 5.18
CA SER A 52 -3.23 -3.94 4.64
C SER A 52 -3.46 -5.32 5.27
N PRO A 53 -2.60 -6.32 5.01
CA PRO A 53 -2.69 -7.59 5.72
C PRO A 53 -2.77 -7.47 7.25
N GLU A 54 -2.02 -6.55 7.85
CA GLU A 54 -1.88 -6.46 9.32
C GLU A 54 -2.24 -5.09 9.91
N ARG A 55 -2.61 -4.11 9.07
CA ARG A 55 -2.89 -2.72 9.50
C ARG A 55 -4.32 -2.33 9.18
N ALA A 56 -4.94 -1.59 10.08
CA ALA A 56 -6.30 -1.09 9.88
C ALA A 56 -6.38 -0.02 8.77
N GLY A 57 -5.27 0.67 8.46
CA GLY A 57 -5.29 1.86 7.62
C GLY A 57 -6.01 3.02 8.28
N GLY A 58 -6.42 3.99 7.49
CA GLY A 58 -7.19 5.13 7.96
C GLY A 58 -8.54 4.71 8.53
N VAL A 59 -8.81 5.08 9.78
CA VAL A 59 -10.08 4.81 10.47
C VAL A 59 -10.79 6.11 10.81
N PRO A 60 -12.15 6.12 10.88
CA PRO A 60 -12.89 7.30 11.32
C PRO A 60 -12.51 7.69 12.74
N SER A 61 -11.89 8.87 12.91
CA SER A 61 -11.37 9.35 14.19
C SER A 61 -12.43 9.41 15.31
N GLY A 62 -13.67 9.78 14.97
CA GLY A 62 -14.77 9.79 15.94
C GLY A 62 -15.12 8.41 16.49
N ALA A 63 -15.02 7.36 15.67
CA ALA A 63 -15.23 5.98 16.11
C ALA A 63 -14.07 5.51 17.01
N LEU A 64 -12.84 5.85 16.64
CA LEU A 64 -11.64 5.56 17.42
C LEU A 64 -11.70 6.21 18.82
N ILE A 65 -12.07 7.50 18.89
CA ILE A 65 -12.24 8.22 20.16
C ILE A 65 -13.27 7.51 21.04
N LYS A 66 -14.45 7.16 20.50
CA LYS A 66 -15.48 6.43 21.25
C LYS A 66 -14.97 5.09 21.78
N MET A 67 -14.16 4.39 21.02
CA MET A 67 -13.54 3.13 21.43
C MET A 67 -12.54 3.35 22.57
N CYS A 68 -11.64 4.33 22.46
CA CYS A 68 -10.64 4.67 23.48
C CYS A 68 -11.27 5.02 24.83
N PHE A 69 -12.36 5.79 24.82
CA PHE A 69 -13.04 6.23 26.04
C PHE A 69 -14.20 5.33 26.47
N SER A 70 -14.40 4.19 25.86
CA SER A 70 -15.47 3.25 26.21
C SER A 70 -15.28 2.53 27.55
N GLY A 71 -14.05 2.50 28.07
CA GLY A 71 -13.65 1.69 29.22
C GLY A 71 -13.57 0.18 28.94
N LYS A 72 -13.78 -0.25 27.67
CA LYS A 72 -13.79 -1.65 27.25
C LYS A 72 -12.42 -2.19 26.85
N TYR A 73 -11.50 -1.31 26.48
CA TYR A 73 -10.20 -1.66 25.91
C TYR A 73 -9.10 -0.83 26.59
N SER A 74 -7.96 -1.46 26.83
CA SER A 74 -6.73 -0.77 27.17
C SER A 74 -6.11 -0.12 25.92
N GLU A 75 -5.21 0.84 26.11
CA GLU A 75 -4.43 1.46 25.03
C GLU A 75 -3.77 0.41 24.14
N LYS A 76 -3.09 -0.60 24.75
CA LYS A 76 -2.43 -1.69 24.03
C LYS A 76 -3.40 -2.50 23.16
N GLU A 77 -4.61 -2.76 23.65
CA GLU A 77 -5.62 -3.49 22.85
C GLU A 77 -6.11 -2.66 21.68
N VAL A 78 -6.38 -1.36 21.88
CA VAL A 78 -6.78 -0.46 20.79
C VAL A 78 -5.65 -0.36 19.76
N TYR A 79 -4.42 -0.12 20.20
CA TYR A 79 -3.27 -0.04 19.31
C TYR A 79 -3.05 -1.32 18.51
N SER A 80 -3.21 -2.49 19.14
CA SER A 80 -3.10 -3.77 18.42
C SER A 80 -4.14 -3.95 17.30
N LYS A 81 -5.31 -3.32 17.40
CA LYS A 81 -6.33 -3.31 16.34
C LYS A 81 -5.90 -2.45 15.14
N ILE A 82 -5.08 -1.44 15.37
CA ILE A 82 -4.50 -0.60 14.32
C ILE A 82 -3.30 -1.31 13.70
N VAL A 83 -2.39 -1.85 14.53
CA VAL A 83 -1.10 -2.43 14.11
C VAL A 83 -1.00 -3.89 14.56
N GLY A 84 -0.93 -4.81 13.60
CA GLY A 84 -0.73 -6.24 13.81
C GLY A 84 -2.01 -7.08 13.73
N LYS A 85 -3.13 -6.60 14.27
CA LYS A 85 -4.43 -7.31 14.27
C LYS A 85 -5.51 -6.61 13.44
N GLY A 86 -5.12 -5.60 12.66
CA GLY A 86 -6.01 -4.90 11.73
C GLY A 86 -6.03 -5.55 10.35
N GLY A 87 -6.69 -4.90 9.42
CA GLY A 87 -6.72 -5.29 8.03
C GLY A 87 -7.29 -6.68 7.76
N PHE A 88 -6.67 -7.44 6.86
CA PHE A 88 -7.13 -8.80 6.55
C PHE A 88 -7.14 -9.73 7.78
N ASN A 89 -6.20 -9.55 8.71
CA ASN A 89 -6.22 -10.28 9.98
C ASN A 89 -7.53 -10.09 10.74
N ALA A 90 -8.06 -8.87 10.77
CA ALA A 90 -9.33 -8.58 11.46
C ALA A 90 -10.54 -9.15 10.72
N TYR A 91 -10.55 -9.07 9.38
CA TYR A 91 -11.68 -9.50 8.56
C TYR A 91 -11.71 -11.02 8.33
N LEU A 92 -10.55 -11.62 8.07
CA LEU A 92 -10.46 -12.97 7.53
C LEU A 92 -9.61 -13.93 8.37
N GLY A 93 -8.96 -13.44 9.44
CA GLY A 93 -8.08 -14.23 10.29
C GLY A 93 -6.75 -14.64 9.65
N THR A 94 -6.39 -14.04 8.53
CA THR A 94 -5.13 -14.29 7.81
C THR A 94 -4.48 -12.99 7.36
N ASN A 95 -3.15 -12.95 7.34
CA ASN A 95 -2.34 -11.88 6.78
C ASN A 95 -1.67 -12.26 5.45
N ASP A 96 -1.98 -13.44 4.92
CA ASP A 96 -1.44 -13.91 3.64
C ASP A 96 -2.36 -13.57 2.47
N MET A 97 -1.93 -12.63 1.62
CA MET A 97 -2.70 -12.22 0.44
C MET A 97 -2.96 -13.36 -0.55
N ARG A 98 -2.10 -14.39 -0.57
CA ARG A 98 -2.30 -15.59 -1.41
C ARG A 98 -3.50 -16.39 -0.92
N GLU A 99 -3.64 -16.51 0.40
CA GLU A 99 -4.77 -17.17 1.04
C GLU A 99 -6.07 -16.38 0.82
N VAL A 100 -6.03 -15.04 0.98
CA VAL A 100 -7.18 -14.18 0.67
C VAL A 100 -7.61 -14.35 -0.79
N THR A 101 -6.66 -14.36 -1.73
CA THR A 101 -6.95 -14.59 -3.15
C THR A 101 -7.55 -15.95 -3.40
N LYS A 102 -7.02 -17.00 -2.75
CA LYS A 102 -7.56 -18.36 -2.85
C LYS A 102 -8.99 -18.43 -2.33
N MET A 103 -9.25 -17.92 -1.13
CA MET A 103 -10.59 -17.89 -0.53
C MET A 103 -11.60 -17.17 -1.45
N ALA A 104 -11.21 -16.01 -2.00
CA ALA A 104 -12.05 -15.26 -2.92
C ALA A 104 -12.39 -16.06 -4.20
N ASN A 105 -11.40 -16.75 -4.78
CA ASN A 105 -11.57 -17.58 -5.97
C ASN A 105 -12.42 -18.85 -5.71
N GLU A 106 -12.42 -19.34 -4.49
CA GLU A 106 -13.24 -20.46 -4.03
C GLU A 106 -14.68 -20.06 -3.66
N GLY A 107 -15.03 -18.78 -3.86
CA GLY A 107 -16.39 -18.26 -3.67
C GLY A 107 -16.68 -17.70 -2.28
N ASN A 108 -15.66 -17.47 -1.44
CA ASN A 108 -15.85 -16.77 -0.18
C ASN A 108 -16.14 -15.27 -0.46
N ALA A 109 -17.38 -14.86 -0.23
CA ALA A 109 -17.85 -13.51 -0.53
C ALA A 109 -17.14 -12.44 0.32
N GLU A 110 -16.88 -12.71 1.60
CA GLU A 110 -16.20 -11.79 2.52
C GLU A 110 -14.74 -11.55 2.08
N ALA A 111 -14.04 -12.61 1.68
CA ALA A 111 -12.68 -12.49 1.15
C ALA A 111 -12.64 -11.72 -0.17
N ALA A 112 -13.61 -11.95 -1.06
CA ALA A 112 -13.73 -11.22 -2.31
C ALA A 112 -14.00 -9.72 -2.07
N GLU A 113 -14.91 -9.39 -1.16
CA GLU A 113 -15.23 -8.00 -0.80
C GLU A 113 -14.04 -7.30 -0.14
N ALA A 114 -13.39 -7.94 0.84
CA ALA A 114 -12.22 -7.40 1.52
C ALA A 114 -11.07 -7.14 0.54
N LYS A 115 -10.83 -8.07 -0.40
CA LYS A 115 -9.82 -7.89 -1.46
C LYS A 115 -10.14 -6.71 -2.36
N GLN A 116 -11.39 -6.55 -2.81
CA GLN A 116 -11.80 -5.42 -3.63
C GLN A 116 -11.70 -4.08 -2.87
N ALA A 117 -12.05 -4.05 -1.59
CA ALA A 117 -11.90 -2.88 -0.74
C ALA A 117 -10.44 -2.48 -0.59
N PHE A 118 -9.54 -3.45 -0.38
CA PHE A 118 -8.08 -3.23 -0.33
C PHE A 118 -7.58 -2.60 -1.63
N LEU A 119 -7.88 -3.20 -2.77
CA LEU A 119 -7.46 -2.70 -4.08
C LEU A 119 -7.98 -1.29 -4.36
N LEU A 120 -9.24 -1.01 -3.97
CA LEU A 120 -9.82 0.32 -4.11
C LEU A 120 -9.09 1.35 -3.25
N GLN A 121 -8.76 1.02 -2.01
CA GLN A 121 -8.06 1.95 -1.12
C GLN A 121 -6.64 2.24 -1.60
N VAL A 122 -5.89 1.22 -2.01
CA VAL A 122 -4.55 1.41 -2.60
C VAL A 122 -4.62 2.28 -3.87
N ALA A 123 -5.60 2.05 -4.74
CA ALA A 123 -5.79 2.88 -5.92
C ALA A 123 -6.14 4.34 -5.59
N LYS A 124 -6.92 4.58 -4.52
CA LYS A 124 -7.20 5.93 -4.02
C LYS A 124 -5.95 6.62 -3.51
N ASP A 125 -5.08 5.91 -2.80
CA ASP A 125 -3.81 6.45 -2.31
C ASP A 125 -2.88 6.81 -3.48
N ILE A 126 -2.83 5.99 -4.53
CA ILE A 126 -2.12 6.31 -5.78
C ILE A 126 -2.70 7.60 -6.41
N GLY A 127 -4.01 7.73 -6.48
CA GLY A 127 -4.68 8.93 -6.99
C GLY A 127 -4.36 10.18 -6.15
N SER A 128 -4.30 10.04 -4.83
CA SER A 128 -3.90 11.13 -3.94
C SER A 128 -2.46 11.59 -4.20
N MET A 129 -1.52 10.65 -4.38
CA MET A 129 -0.14 10.96 -4.73
C MET A 129 -0.01 11.58 -6.13
N ALA A 130 -0.88 11.21 -7.07
CA ALA A 130 -0.95 11.88 -8.36
C ALA A 130 -1.37 13.35 -8.22
N CYS A 131 -2.29 13.66 -7.31
CA CYS A 131 -2.65 15.05 -6.99
C CYS A 131 -1.47 15.82 -6.38
N VAL A 132 -0.70 15.21 -5.49
CA VAL A 132 0.53 15.80 -4.91
C VAL A 132 1.52 16.19 -6.01
N LEU A 133 1.62 15.38 -7.07
CA LEU A 133 2.48 15.63 -8.24
C LEU A 133 1.79 16.48 -9.34
N ASN A 134 0.65 17.11 -9.04
CA ASN A 134 -0.12 17.91 -9.99
C ASN A 134 -0.49 17.16 -11.29
N GLY A 135 -0.73 15.86 -11.19
CA GLY A 135 -1.02 14.98 -12.33
C GLY A 135 0.18 14.69 -13.24
N LYS A 136 1.36 15.18 -12.92
CA LYS A 136 2.58 14.97 -13.71
C LYS A 136 3.34 13.77 -13.15
N VAL A 137 2.92 12.58 -13.52
CA VAL A 137 3.51 11.32 -13.06
C VAL A 137 4.18 10.63 -14.25
N ASP A 138 5.49 10.37 -14.13
CA ASP A 138 6.25 9.66 -15.17
C ASP A 138 6.02 8.15 -15.07
N GLN A 139 5.96 7.61 -13.86
CA GLN A 139 5.83 6.17 -13.63
C GLN A 139 5.21 5.86 -12.25
N ILE A 140 4.44 4.78 -12.20
CA ILE A 140 4.00 4.13 -10.97
C ILE A 140 4.84 2.86 -10.78
N ILE A 141 5.55 2.75 -9.67
CA ILE A 141 6.41 1.61 -9.34
C ILE A 141 5.75 0.82 -8.23
N VAL A 142 5.50 -0.46 -8.45
CA VAL A 142 4.87 -1.37 -7.49
C VAL A 142 5.90 -2.38 -7.01
N THR A 143 6.04 -2.55 -5.69
CA THR A 143 7.01 -3.44 -5.05
C THR A 143 6.42 -4.10 -3.80
N GLY A 144 7.20 -4.93 -3.12
CA GLY A 144 6.78 -5.71 -1.96
C GLY A 144 6.29 -7.11 -2.30
N GLY A 145 6.06 -7.92 -1.28
CA GLY A 145 5.68 -9.33 -1.44
C GLY A 145 4.34 -9.53 -2.16
N ILE A 146 3.37 -8.63 -1.95
CA ILE A 146 2.04 -8.69 -2.61
C ILE A 146 2.15 -8.44 -4.13
N ALA A 147 3.19 -7.76 -4.59
CA ALA A 147 3.41 -7.48 -6.01
C ALA A 147 3.73 -8.75 -6.85
N TYR A 148 3.98 -9.91 -6.23
CA TYR A 148 4.00 -11.19 -6.93
C TYR A 148 2.62 -11.62 -7.44
N GLY A 149 1.54 -11.12 -6.86
CA GLY A 149 0.17 -11.40 -7.28
C GLY A 149 -0.18 -10.68 -8.59
N ALA A 150 -0.09 -11.37 -9.73
CA ALA A 150 -0.37 -10.78 -11.03
C ALA A 150 -1.80 -10.23 -11.14
N ASP A 151 -2.76 -10.84 -10.48
CA ASP A 151 -4.16 -10.43 -10.39
C ASP A 151 -4.33 -9.13 -9.60
N VAL A 152 -3.57 -8.96 -8.51
CA VAL A 152 -3.53 -7.72 -7.71
C VAL A 152 -2.97 -6.57 -8.55
N VAL A 153 -1.85 -6.81 -9.22
CA VAL A 153 -1.21 -5.81 -10.10
C VAL A 153 -2.13 -5.43 -11.26
N ALA A 154 -2.79 -6.41 -11.90
CA ALA A 154 -3.73 -6.17 -12.98
C ALA A 154 -4.91 -5.30 -12.53
N ALA A 155 -5.50 -5.60 -11.37
CA ALA A 155 -6.59 -4.83 -10.81
C ALA A 155 -6.20 -3.40 -10.43
N LEU A 156 -4.97 -3.18 -9.95
CA LEU A 156 -4.45 -1.82 -9.71
C LEU A 156 -4.22 -1.06 -11.01
N LYS A 157 -3.68 -1.73 -12.05
CA LYS A 157 -3.51 -1.14 -13.38
C LYS A 157 -4.86 -0.73 -14.00
N GLU A 158 -5.89 -1.54 -13.84
CA GLU A 158 -7.24 -1.22 -14.30
C GLU A 158 -7.77 0.07 -13.66
N ARG A 159 -7.53 0.24 -12.33
CA ARG A 159 -8.03 1.39 -11.57
C ARG A 159 -7.19 2.66 -11.72
N ALA A 160 -5.88 2.53 -11.81
CA ALA A 160 -4.94 3.67 -11.72
C ALA A 160 -4.00 3.79 -12.95
N GLY A 161 -4.08 2.89 -13.93
CA GLY A 161 -3.21 2.91 -15.13
C GLY A 161 -3.43 4.10 -16.05
N TRP A 162 -4.54 4.83 -15.89
CA TRP A 162 -4.78 6.10 -16.59
C TRP A 162 -3.89 7.25 -16.06
N ILE A 163 -3.30 7.12 -14.89
CA ILE A 163 -2.41 8.15 -14.28
C ILE A 163 -1.03 8.09 -14.95
N ALA A 164 -0.42 6.90 -15.00
CA ALA A 164 0.90 6.67 -15.59
C ALA A 164 1.13 5.17 -15.82
N PRO A 165 2.14 4.78 -16.64
CA PRO A 165 2.55 3.38 -16.78
C PRO A 165 2.99 2.76 -15.45
N PHE A 166 2.89 1.41 -15.36
CA PHE A 166 3.29 0.63 -14.20
C PHE A 166 4.58 -0.14 -14.47
N THR A 167 5.53 -0.05 -13.54
CA THR A 167 6.68 -0.98 -13.45
C THR A 167 6.55 -1.77 -12.15
N VAL A 168 6.82 -3.07 -12.20
CA VAL A 168 6.66 -3.97 -11.06
C VAL A 168 8.00 -4.60 -10.70
N TYR A 169 8.42 -4.40 -9.47
CA TYR A 169 9.58 -5.03 -8.85
C TYR A 169 9.11 -5.87 -7.66
N PRO A 170 8.67 -7.13 -7.88
CA PRO A 170 8.12 -7.96 -6.82
C PRO A 170 9.17 -8.31 -5.78
N GLY A 171 8.72 -8.44 -4.52
CA GLY A 171 9.58 -8.83 -3.40
C GLY A 171 10.20 -7.64 -2.68
N GLU A 172 11.00 -7.98 -1.68
CA GLU A 172 11.69 -7.05 -0.80
C GLU A 172 13.19 -7.33 -0.90
N ASP A 173 13.93 -6.48 -1.59
CA ASP A 173 15.39 -6.49 -1.56
C ASP A 173 15.88 -5.54 -0.45
N GLU A 174 15.62 -5.93 0.81
CA GLU A 174 15.99 -5.13 1.98
C GLU A 174 17.52 -4.92 2.07
N LEU A 175 18.30 -5.94 1.74
CA LEU A 175 19.76 -5.87 1.78
C LEU A 175 20.32 -4.94 0.69
N GLY A 176 19.83 -5.06 -0.54
CA GLY A 176 20.19 -4.16 -1.62
C GLY A 176 19.72 -2.72 -1.36
N ALA A 177 18.55 -2.56 -0.74
CA ALA A 177 18.01 -1.25 -0.35
C ALA A 177 18.87 -0.54 0.70
N LEU A 178 19.35 -1.26 1.71
CA LEU A 178 20.22 -0.72 2.77
C LEU A 178 21.61 -0.32 2.25
N VAL A 179 22.12 -1.02 1.25
CA VAL A 179 23.43 -0.70 0.66
C VAL A 179 23.38 0.52 -0.27
N GLN A 180 22.21 0.83 -0.85
CA GLN A 180 22.01 1.94 -1.79
C GLN A 180 21.43 3.21 -1.12
N GLY A 181 21.06 3.16 0.13
CA GLY A 181 20.60 4.30 0.94
C GLY A 181 21.77 4.99 1.58
#